data_338f293d98aa8b305c4658eabd109d73
#
_entry.id   338f293d98aa8b305c4658eabd109d73
#
_cell.length_a   1.000
_cell.length_b   1.000
_cell.length_c   1.000
_cell.angle_alpha   90.00
_cell.angle_beta   90.00
_cell.angle_gamma   90.00
#
_symmetry.space_group_name_H-M   'P 1'
#
loop_
_entity.id
_entity.type
_entity.pdbx_description
1 polymer ?
#
loop_
_entity_poly.entity_id
_entity_poly.type
_entity_poly.pdbx_seq_one_letter_code
_entity_poly.pdbx_strand_id
1 'polypeptide(L)'
;MSARTWVTRSAEETFRLAEEMASAFKGTEVVLLTGELGAGKTVFAKGLAAGAGVADPNRVCSPSFTLVNIYEGRHRVFHIDLYRLDREQDILDLGWEDMIGEGIVLVEWAEKLPFPVKGTAVKIETAGDDERRITIEN
;
A
#
# COMPACT_ATOMS: atom_id res chain seq x y z
N MET A 1 -11.78 -8.37 -15.03
CA MET A 1 -11.34 -7.27 -14.18
C MET A 1 -12.53 -6.59 -13.56
N SER A 2 -12.52 -6.41 -12.26
CA SER A 2 -13.58 -5.73 -11.57
C SER A 2 -13.01 -4.62 -10.70
N ALA A 3 -13.62 -3.46 -10.76
CA ALA A 3 -13.31 -2.36 -9.87
C ALA A 3 -14.46 -2.22 -8.89
N ARG A 4 -14.15 -2.03 -7.61
CA ARG A 4 -15.13 -1.78 -6.58
C ARG A 4 -14.75 -0.52 -5.83
N THR A 5 -15.76 0.23 -5.42
CA THR A 5 -15.57 1.47 -4.69
C THR A 5 -16.25 1.39 -3.34
N TRP A 6 -15.54 1.81 -2.31
CA TRP A 6 -16.05 1.94 -0.95
C TRP A 6 -15.93 3.40 -0.52
N VAL A 7 -16.84 3.81 0.35
CA VAL A 7 -16.74 5.10 1.02
C VAL A 7 -16.54 4.81 2.50
N THR A 8 -15.42 5.29 3.05
CA THR A 8 -15.15 5.19 4.49
C THR A 8 -15.33 6.57 5.11
N ARG A 9 -15.78 6.62 6.35
CA ARG A 9 -16.11 7.85 7.04
C ARG A 9 -15.19 8.18 8.19
N SER A 10 -14.15 7.38 8.39
CA SER A 10 -13.16 7.60 9.43
C SER A 10 -11.87 6.88 9.08
N ALA A 11 -10.78 7.28 9.73
CA ALA A 11 -9.50 6.58 9.60
C ALA A 11 -9.65 5.11 10.04
N GLU A 12 -10.45 4.87 11.07
CA GLU A 12 -10.69 3.52 11.56
C GLU A 12 -11.38 2.65 10.51
N GLU A 13 -12.37 3.18 9.81
CA GLU A 13 -13.05 2.45 8.74
C GLU A 13 -12.10 2.14 7.58
N THR A 14 -11.25 3.10 7.21
CA THR A 14 -10.23 2.90 6.18
C THR A 14 -9.26 1.79 6.59
N PHE A 15 -8.80 1.83 7.84
CA PHE A 15 -7.92 0.81 8.39
C PHE A 15 -8.56 -0.58 8.32
N ARG A 16 -9.82 -0.69 8.75
CA ARG A 16 -10.54 -1.98 8.75
C ARG A 16 -10.75 -2.55 7.37
N LEU A 17 -11.05 -1.70 6.40
CA LEU A 17 -11.20 -2.14 5.01
C LEU A 17 -9.90 -2.78 4.52
N ALA A 18 -8.78 -2.12 4.77
CA ALA A 18 -7.47 -2.62 4.38
C ALA A 18 -7.11 -3.92 5.13
N GLU A 19 -7.40 -3.97 6.42
CA GLU A 19 -7.13 -5.14 7.26
C GLU A 19 -7.90 -6.36 6.74
N GLU A 20 -9.18 -6.18 6.45
CA GLU A 20 -10.01 -7.25 5.91
C GLU A 20 -9.50 -7.74 4.56
N MET A 21 -9.13 -6.81 3.69
CA MET A 21 -8.56 -7.14 2.39
C MET A 21 -7.29 -7.99 2.53
N ALA A 22 -6.37 -7.56 3.37
CA ALA A 22 -5.09 -8.24 3.54
C ALA A 22 -5.19 -9.55 4.31
N SER A 23 -6.24 -9.73 5.11
CA SER A 23 -6.43 -11.00 5.85
C SER A 23 -6.63 -12.18 4.91
N ALA A 24 -7.05 -11.93 3.67
CA ALA A 24 -7.23 -12.95 2.64
C ALA A 24 -5.99 -13.13 1.75
N PHE A 25 -4.94 -12.38 1.97
CA PHE A 25 -3.72 -12.45 1.15
C PHE A 25 -2.96 -13.74 1.39
N LYS A 26 -2.33 -14.23 0.33
CA LYS A 26 -1.53 -15.48 0.37
C LYS A 26 -0.06 -15.22 0.68
N GLY A 27 0.40 -13.97 0.52
CA GLY A 27 1.75 -13.58 0.88
C GLY A 27 2.63 -13.13 -0.28
N THR A 28 2.10 -13.08 -1.49
CA THR A 28 2.86 -12.65 -2.68
C THR A 28 2.18 -11.52 -3.44
N GLU A 29 1.15 -10.95 -2.88
CA GLU A 29 0.40 -9.87 -3.54
C GLU A 29 1.22 -8.60 -3.66
N VAL A 30 0.93 -7.85 -4.73
CA VAL A 30 1.46 -6.49 -4.93
C VAL A 30 0.29 -5.53 -4.86
N VAL A 31 0.38 -4.54 -3.99
CA VAL A 31 -0.65 -3.52 -3.83
C VAL A 31 -0.08 -2.17 -4.26
N LEU A 32 -0.74 -1.54 -5.21
CA LEU A 32 -0.32 -0.29 -5.82
C LEU A 32 -1.21 0.84 -5.32
N LEU A 33 -0.69 1.65 -4.40
CA LEU A 33 -1.44 2.73 -3.76
C LEU A 33 -1.21 4.05 -4.49
N THR A 34 -2.29 4.68 -4.90
CA THR A 34 -2.28 6.02 -5.47
C THR A 34 -3.23 6.91 -4.68
N GLY A 35 -2.99 8.21 -4.72
CA GLY A 35 -3.82 9.18 -4.02
C GLY A 35 -3.01 10.41 -3.63
N GLU A 36 -3.71 11.50 -3.34
CA GLU A 36 -3.08 12.75 -2.96
C GLU A 36 -2.40 12.66 -1.60
N LEU A 37 -1.48 13.57 -1.34
CA LEU A 37 -0.86 13.70 -0.03
C LEU A 37 -1.96 13.93 1.01
N GLY A 38 -1.93 13.20 2.11
CA GLY A 38 -2.96 13.31 3.15
C GLY A 38 -4.26 12.56 2.85
N ALA A 39 -4.32 11.78 1.75
CA ALA A 39 -5.53 11.03 1.40
C ALA A 39 -5.77 9.80 2.26
N GLY A 40 -4.80 9.41 3.10
CA GLY A 40 -4.96 8.23 3.97
C GLY A 40 -4.21 7.00 3.51
N LYS A 41 -3.23 7.15 2.63
CA LYS A 41 -2.43 6.02 2.15
C LYS A 41 -1.71 5.31 3.29
N THR A 42 -1.19 6.06 4.26
CA THR A 42 -0.50 5.48 5.41
C THR A 42 -1.47 4.71 6.31
N VAL A 43 -2.67 5.22 6.50
CA VAL A 43 -3.71 4.51 7.28
C VAL A 43 -4.07 3.20 6.60
N PHE A 44 -4.22 3.22 5.28
CA PHE A 44 -4.51 2.02 4.50
C PHE A 44 -3.35 1.03 4.60
N ALA A 45 -2.11 1.52 4.51
CA ALA A 45 -0.91 0.69 4.65
C ALA A 45 -0.85 0.01 6.03
N LYS A 46 -1.20 0.72 7.08
CA LYS A 46 -1.26 0.16 8.44
C LYS A 46 -2.29 -0.97 8.52
N GLY A 47 -3.45 -0.77 7.91
CA GLY A 47 -4.49 -1.79 7.86
C GLY A 47 -4.04 -3.04 7.11
N LEU A 48 -3.38 -2.86 5.97
CA LEU A 48 -2.83 -3.98 5.20
C LEU A 48 -1.82 -4.76 6.03
N ALA A 49 -0.93 -4.07 6.73
CA ALA A 49 0.05 -4.72 7.59
C ALA A 49 -0.62 -5.51 8.72
N ALA A 50 -1.65 -4.94 9.33
CA ALA A 50 -2.42 -5.63 10.37
C ALA A 50 -3.06 -6.90 9.83
N GLY A 51 -3.67 -6.83 8.64
CA GLY A 51 -4.27 -8.00 8.00
C GLY A 51 -3.24 -9.06 7.61
N ALA A 52 -2.02 -8.65 7.34
CA ALA A 52 -0.91 -9.56 7.05
C ALA A 52 -0.28 -10.16 8.31
N GLY A 53 -0.79 -9.78 9.49
CA GLY A 53 -0.34 -10.36 10.76
C GLY A 53 0.84 -9.64 11.41
N VAL A 54 1.14 -8.41 11.00
CA VAL A 54 2.18 -7.59 11.64
C VAL A 54 1.71 -7.25 13.07
N ALA A 55 2.53 -7.56 14.06
CA ALA A 55 2.13 -7.50 15.47
C ALA A 55 1.80 -6.08 15.95
N ASP A 56 2.50 -5.08 15.44
CA ASP A 56 2.27 -3.69 15.82
C ASP A 56 2.09 -2.81 14.58
N PRO A 57 0.87 -2.75 14.02
CA PRO A 57 0.62 -1.95 12.82
C PRO A 57 0.81 -0.44 13.04
N ASN A 58 0.83 0.02 14.28
CA ASN A 58 1.08 1.43 14.58
C ASN A 58 2.53 1.83 14.30
N ARG A 59 3.44 0.86 14.18
CA ARG A 59 4.81 1.13 13.77
C ARG A 59 4.97 1.36 12.28
N VAL A 60 3.96 1.02 11.51
CA VAL A 60 3.99 1.23 10.06
C VAL A 60 3.90 2.72 9.77
N CYS A 61 4.88 3.22 9.07
CA CYS A 61 4.93 4.62 8.66
C CYS A 61 5.53 4.70 7.26
N SER A 62 5.27 5.80 6.54
CA SER A 62 5.84 5.99 5.22
C SER A 62 7.36 5.98 5.29
N PRO A 63 8.03 5.18 4.44
CA PRO A 63 9.49 5.08 4.44
C PRO A 63 10.14 6.27 3.72
N SER A 64 9.98 7.48 4.27
CA SER A 64 10.43 8.73 3.64
C SER A 64 11.94 8.79 3.44
N PHE A 65 12.71 8.18 4.34
CA PHE A 65 14.17 8.23 4.29
C PHE A 65 14.79 6.91 3.87
N THR A 66 14.18 5.80 4.27
CA THR A 66 14.71 4.45 3.98
C THR A 66 14.26 3.92 2.64
N LEU A 67 13.23 4.50 2.02
CA LEU A 67 12.59 4.12 0.77
C LEU A 67 11.85 2.79 0.86
N VAL A 68 12.35 1.82 1.59
CA VAL A 68 11.72 0.52 1.78
C VAL A 68 11.77 0.16 3.26
N ASN A 69 10.63 -0.10 3.86
CA ASN A 69 10.53 -0.67 5.20
C ASN A 69 10.04 -2.11 5.09
N ILE A 70 10.56 -2.97 5.94
CA ILE A 70 10.21 -4.39 5.97
C ILE A 70 9.57 -4.69 7.32
N TYR A 71 8.37 -5.29 7.28
CA TYR A 71 7.65 -5.69 8.48
C TYR A 71 7.43 -7.20 8.44
N GLU A 72 7.64 -7.86 9.58
CA GLU A 72 7.42 -9.29 9.71
C GLU A 72 6.05 -9.55 10.32
N GLY A 73 5.27 -10.42 9.70
CA GLY A 73 3.97 -10.85 10.18
C GLY A 73 3.76 -12.29 9.77
N ARG A 74 2.49 -12.72 9.64
CA ARG A 74 2.19 -14.02 9.02
C ARG A 74 2.82 -14.05 7.62
N HIS A 75 2.81 -12.90 6.95
CA HIS A 75 3.52 -12.67 5.70
C HIS A 75 4.45 -11.47 5.88
N ARG A 76 5.60 -11.52 5.23
CA ARG A 76 6.50 -10.36 5.19
C ARG A 76 5.89 -9.27 4.32
N VAL A 77 6.00 -8.02 4.75
CA VAL A 77 5.49 -6.86 4.01
C VAL A 77 6.65 -5.93 3.67
N PHE A 78 6.83 -5.68 2.38
CA PHE A 78 7.77 -4.67 1.88
C PHE A 78 6.98 -3.41 1.57
N HIS A 79 7.21 -2.35 2.33
CA HIS A 79 6.51 -1.07 2.16
C HIS A 79 7.45 -0.07 1.50
N ILE A 80 7.08 0.38 0.31
CA ILE A 80 7.89 1.22 -0.56
C ILE A 80 7.16 2.53 -0.78
N ASP A 81 7.88 3.67 -0.72
CA ASP A 81 7.32 4.98 -1.00
C ASP A 81 8.18 5.65 -2.08
N LEU A 82 7.59 5.90 -3.24
CA LEU A 82 8.28 6.50 -4.37
C LEU A 82 8.21 8.03 -4.40
N TYR A 83 7.61 8.65 -3.39
CA TYR A 83 7.34 10.08 -3.40
C TYR A 83 8.60 10.92 -3.66
N ARG A 84 9.73 10.56 -3.06
CA ARG A 84 10.97 11.34 -3.15
C ARG A 84 11.89 10.91 -4.30
N LEU A 85 11.51 9.90 -5.06
CA LEU A 85 12.33 9.41 -6.17
C LEU A 85 11.86 10.06 -7.46
N ASP A 86 12.70 10.94 -8.03
CA ASP A 86 12.37 11.65 -9.26
C ASP A 86 12.99 11.01 -10.50
N ARG A 87 14.03 10.18 -10.33
CA ARG A 87 14.71 9.53 -11.44
C ARG A 87 14.25 8.09 -11.56
N GLU A 88 13.94 7.67 -12.80
CA GLU A 88 13.52 6.30 -13.07
C GLU A 88 14.55 5.28 -12.62
N GLN A 89 15.84 5.60 -12.79
CA GLN A 89 16.91 4.68 -12.42
C GLN A 89 16.90 4.40 -10.90
N ASP A 90 16.62 5.41 -10.10
CA ASP A 90 16.57 5.23 -8.65
C ASP A 90 15.42 4.28 -8.25
N ILE A 91 14.31 4.34 -8.98
CA ILE A 91 13.18 3.43 -8.74
C ILE A 91 13.57 2.01 -9.20
N LEU A 92 14.19 1.89 -10.37
CA LEU A 92 14.62 0.59 -10.90
C LEU A 92 15.61 -0.09 -9.97
N ASP A 93 16.45 0.67 -9.28
CA ASP A 93 17.53 0.15 -8.44
C ASP A 93 17.08 -0.30 -7.04
N LEU A 94 15.78 -0.26 -6.73
CA LEU A 94 15.29 -0.62 -5.40
C LEU A 94 15.35 -2.12 -5.08
N GLY A 95 15.63 -2.98 -6.06
CA GLY A 95 15.72 -4.42 -5.81
C GLY A 95 14.39 -5.14 -5.91
N TRP A 96 13.60 -4.82 -6.91
CA TRP A 96 12.26 -5.40 -7.11
C TRP A 96 12.27 -6.92 -7.17
N GLU A 97 13.28 -7.49 -7.82
CA GLU A 97 13.41 -8.94 -7.96
C GLU A 97 13.63 -9.66 -6.62
N ASP A 98 14.11 -8.96 -5.60
CA ASP A 98 14.30 -9.51 -4.28
C ASP A 98 13.05 -9.38 -3.40
N MET A 99 12.05 -8.65 -3.88
CA MET A 99 10.81 -8.36 -3.13
C MET A 99 9.59 -9.05 -3.73
N ILE A 100 9.39 -8.90 -5.03
CA ILE A 100 8.21 -9.46 -5.71
C ILE A 100 8.28 -10.99 -5.65
N GLY A 101 7.22 -11.59 -5.12
CA GLY A 101 7.16 -13.04 -4.93
C GLY A 101 7.71 -13.50 -3.59
N GLU A 102 8.43 -12.65 -2.86
CA GLU A 102 9.05 -12.99 -1.57
C GLU A 102 8.24 -12.49 -0.37
N GLY A 103 7.22 -11.70 -0.63
CA GLY A 103 6.33 -11.17 0.38
C GLY A 103 5.26 -10.30 -0.26
N ILE A 104 4.45 -9.65 0.57
CA ILE A 104 3.49 -8.66 0.10
C ILE A 104 4.27 -7.38 -0.20
N VAL A 105 4.14 -6.84 -1.41
CA VAL A 105 4.79 -5.60 -1.80
C VAL A 105 3.75 -4.50 -1.85
N LEU A 106 3.96 -3.44 -1.08
CA LEU A 106 3.04 -2.33 -0.93
C LEU A 106 3.75 -1.07 -1.42
N VAL A 107 3.26 -0.50 -2.52
CA VAL A 107 3.91 0.64 -3.18
C VAL A 107 3.04 1.87 -3.07
N GLU A 108 3.50 2.91 -2.35
CA GLU A 108 2.87 4.22 -2.33
C GLU A 108 3.43 5.07 -3.47
N TRP A 109 2.60 5.95 -4.02
CA TRP A 109 2.93 6.74 -5.20
C TRP A 109 3.24 5.84 -6.41
N ALA A 110 2.42 4.81 -6.57
CA ALA A 110 2.63 3.80 -7.62
C ALA A 110 2.54 4.37 -9.04
N GLU A 111 1.91 5.54 -9.21
CA GLU A 111 1.87 6.23 -10.49
C GLU A 111 3.26 6.63 -11.00
N LYS A 112 4.26 6.64 -10.12
CA LYS A 112 5.64 6.96 -10.50
C LYS A 112 6.42 5.75 -11.03
N LEU A 113 5.85 4.55 -10.98
CA LEU A 113 6.54 3.35 -11.47
C LEU A 113 6.83 3.48 -12.97
N PRO A 114 8.09 3.29 -13.38
CA PRO A 114 8.46 3.42 -14.81
C PRO A 114 8.22 2.16 -15.61
N PHE A 115 7.65 1.12 -15.01
CA PHE A 115 7.36 -0.15 -15.67
C PHE A 115 6.02 -0.67 -15.19
N PRO A 116 5.33 -1.50 -16.00
CA PRO A 116 4.06 -2.08 -15.58
C PRO A 116 4.29 -3.14 -14.51
N VAL A 117 3.45 -3.13 -13.48
CA VAL A 117 3.49 -4.12 -12.41
C VAL A 117 2.10 -4.71 -12.27
N LYS A 118 2.04 -6.03 -12.28
CA LYS A 118 0.79 -6.74 -12.07
C LYS A 118 0.46 -6.75 -10.59
N GLY A 119 -0.69 -6.25 -10.22
CA GLY A 119 -1.09 -6.18 -8.81
C GLY A 119 -2.48 -5.61 -8.64
N THR A 120 -2.83 -5.37 -7.40
CA THR A 120 -4.11 -4.76 -7.04
C THR A 120 -3.89 -3.25 -6.92
N ALA A 121 -4.59 -2.49 -7.74
CA ALA A 121 -4.53 -1.03 -7.69
C ALA A 121 -5.54 -0.50 -6.68
N VAL A 122 -5.08 0.36 -5.78
CA VAL A 122 -5.93 1.00 -4.77
C VAL A 122 -5.77 2.51 -4.90
N LYS A 123 -6.87 3.18 -5.25
CA LYS A 123 -6.90 4.63 -5.36
C LYS A 123 -7.68 5.18 -4.19
N ILE A 124 -7.07 6.11 -3.45
CA ILE A 124 -7.70 6.74 -2.29
C ILE A 124 -7.90 8.22 -2.58
N GLU A 125 -9.16 8.67 -2.51
CA GLU A 125 -9.55 10.05 -2.77
C GLU A 125 -10.24 10.63 -1.56
N THR A 126 -9.96 11.90 -1.24
CA THR A 126 -10.73 12.62 -0.22
C THR A 126 -12.12 12.94 -0.78
N ALA A 127 -13.15 12.69 0.03
CA ALA A 127 -14.54 12.92 -0.34
C ALA A 127 -15.26 13.82 0.66
N GLY A 128 -14.56 14.28 1.70
CA GLY A 128 -15.05 15.15 2.76
C GLY A 128 -13.98 15.18 3.83
N ASP A 129 -14.26 15.79 4.97
CA ASP A 129 -13.25 15.95 6.02
C ASP A 129 -12.65 14.61 6.47
N ASP A 130 -13.51 13.65 6.79
CA ASP A 130 -13.07 12.32 7.22
C ASP A 130 -13.46 11.24 6.23
N GLU A 131 -14.15 11.60 5.17
CA GLU A 131 -14.60 10.63 4.18
C GLU A 131 -13.53 10.39 3.12
N ARG A 132 -13.42 9.12 2.75
CA ARG A 132 -12.52 8.68 1.68
C ARG A 132 -13.27 7.80 0.70
N ARG A 133 -13.01 8.00 -0.57
CA ARG A 133 -13.48 7.10 -1.61
C ARG A 133 -12.30 6.21 -1.99
N ILE A 134 -12.48 4.91 -1.84
CA ILE A 134 -11.43 3.94 -2.07
C ILE A 134 -11.86 3.02 -3.19
N THR A 135 -11.13 3.05 -4.29
CA THR A 135 -11.40 2.22 -5.46
C THR A 135 -10.33 1.16 -5.55
N ILE A 136 -10.75 -0.11 -5.56
CA ILE A 136 -9.86 -1.27 -5.62
C ILE A 136 -10.11 -2.00 -6.92
N GLU A 137 -9.06 -2.19 -7.69
CA GLU A 137 -9.13 -2.87 -9.00
C GLU A 137 -8.02 -3.91 -9.11
N ASN A 138 -8.43 -5.12 -9.45
CA ASN A 138 -7.48 -6.23 -9.67
C ASN A 138 -7.05 -6.34 -11.13
#